data_c77da4e7ded05b49602ad019f71714ca
#
_entry.id   c77da4e7ded05b49602ad019f71714ca
#
_cell.length_a   1.000
_cell.length_b   1.000
_cell.length_c   1.000
_cell.angle_alpha   90.00
_cell.angle_beta   90.00
_cell.angle_gamma   90.00
#
_symmetry.space_group_name_H-M   'P 1'
#
loop_
_entity.id
_entity.type
_entity.pdbx_description
1 polymer ?
#
loop_
_entity_poly.entity_id
_entity_poly.type
_entity_poly.pdbx_seq_one_letter_code
_entity_poly.pdbx_strand_id
1 'polypeptide(L)'
;MARKAREISKNGNYYITLKGNELFVTDEDKKMFVEILEKNFATGIVHSYYLTKSEIRLVVKEGEKGISMTMKPVTTSYARYFNRTHEREGKLFADRFKSEPLETDEEIEECIKNLENDTPKKQAKPK
;
A
#
# COMPACT_ATOMS: atom_id res chain seq x y z
N MET A 1 12.65 -3.12 24.30
CA MET A 1 13.10 -3.98 23.31
C MET A 1 13.05 -3.39 21.95
N ALA A 2 14.05 -3.57 21.23
CA ALA A 2 14.14 -2.94 19.94
C ALA A 2 13.24 -3.62 18.94
N ARG A 3 12.72 -2.85 18.03
CA ARG A 3 11.88 -3.39 17.00
C ARG A 3 12.74 -4.10 15.98
N LYS A 4 12.26 -5.23 15.52
CA LYS A 4 12.97 -5.96 14.54
C LYS A 4 13.03 -5.22 13.23
N ALA A 5 14.13 -5.26 12.55
CA ALA A 5 14.25 -4.62 11.26
C ALA A 5 13.39 -5.38 10.24
N ARG A 6 12.93 -4.66 9.21
CA ARG A 6 12.17 -5.29 8.17
C ARG A 6 13.07 -6.19 7.36
N GLU A 7 12.50 -7.28 6.91
CA GLU A 7 13.22 -8.17 6.03
C GLU A 7 13.31 -7.56 4.65
N ILE A 8 14.38 -7.85 3.96
CA ILE A 8 14.65 -7.27 2.66
C ILE A 8 14.54 -8.34 1.59
N SER A 9 13.76 -8.02 0.55
CA SER A 9 13.61 -8.92 -0.58
C SER A 9 14.82 -8.84 -1.47
N LYS A 10 15.27 -9.97 -1.97
CA LYS A 10 16.40 -10.00 -2.86
C LYS A 10 16.08 -9.42 -4.23
N ASN A 11 14.85 -9.54 -4.67
CA ASN A 11 14.45 -9.01 -5.96
C ASN A 11 13.64 -7.73 -5.85
N GLY A 12 13.47 -7.20 -4.65
CA GLY A 12 12.79 -5.93 -4.46
C GLY A 12 11.28 -5.99 -4.41
N ASN A 13 10.69 -7.17 -4.46
CA ASN A 13 9.24 -7.30 -4.42
C ASN A 13 8.74 -7.53 -3.01
N TYR A 14 7.61 -6.90 -2.68
CA TYR A 14 7.07 -6.96 -1.33
C TYR A 14 5.56 -7.02 -1.33
N TYR A 15 5.03 -7.67 -0.31
CA TYR A 15 3.62 -7.67 -0.02
C TYR A 15 3.44 -6.73 1.17
N ILE A 16 2.72 -5.64 0.96
CA ILE A 16 2.58 -4.58 1.97
C ILE A 16 1.17 -4.60 2.54
N THR A 17 1.06 -4.44 3.84
CA THR A 17 -0.24 -4.34 4.50
C THR A 17 -0.29 -3.07 5.35
N LEU A 18 -1.34 -2.29 5.19
CA LEU A 18 -1.59 -1.10 5.99
C LEU A 18 -2.96 -1.26 6.63
N LYS A 19 -3.09 -0.83 7.88
CA LYS A 19 -4.35 -0.96 8.59
C LYS A 19 -4.77 0.36 9.22
N GLY A 20 -6.07 0.54 9.36
CA GLY A 20 -6.63 1.72 9.98
C GLY A 20 -8.10 1.51 10.20
N ASN A 21 -8.80 2.52 10.71
CA ASN A 21 -10.22 2.37 10.97
C ASN A 21 -11.08 2.78 9.79
N GLU A 22 -10.82 3.95 9.25
CA GLU A 22 -11.64 4.42 8.16
C GLU A 22 -10.71 5.07 7.16
N LEU A 23 -10.14 4.23 6.32
CA LEU A 23 -9.11 4.70 5.41
C LEU A 23 -9.67 5.39 4.17
N PHE A 24 -10.89 5.04 3.78
CA PHE A 24 -11.52 5.63 2.61
C PHE A 24 -12.97 5.93 2.92
N VAL A 25 -13.42 7.13 2.60
CA VAL A 25 -14.81 7.51 2.76
C VAL A 25 -15.48 7.62 1.39
N THR A 26 -14.75 8.09 0.40
CA THR A 26 -15.31 8.29 -0.93
C THR A 26 -14.45 7.60 -1.96
N ASP A 27 -14.99 7.50 -3.18
CA ASP A 27 -14.21 6.95 -4.27
C ASP A 27 -13.04 7.86 -4.62
N GLU A 28 -13.19 9.15 -4.37
CA GLU A 28 -12.09 10.06 -4.62
C GLU A 28 -10.94 9.81 -3.70
N ASP A 29 -11.22 9.39 -2.47
CA ASP A 29 -10.16 9.03 -1.55
C ASP A 29 -9.33 7.89 -2.13
N LYS A 30 -9.99 6.90 -2.71
CA LYS A 30 -9.27 5.78 -3.31
C LYS A 30 -8.43 6.21 -4.48
N LYS A 31 -8.99 7.08 -5.31
CA LYS A 31 -8.25 7.60 -6.45
C LYS A 31 -7.03 8.36 -6.00
N MET A 32 -7.18 9.19 -4.99
CA MET A 32 -6.06 9.97 -4.49
C MET A 32 -4.97 9.05 -3.94
N PHE A 33 -5.35 8.01 -3.22
CA PHE A 33 -4.37 7.09 -2.70
C PHE A 33 -3.58 6.44 -3.83
N VAL A 34 -4.26 6.01 -4.87
CA VAL A 34 -3.60 5.36 -5.99
C VAL A 34 -2.67 6.33 -6.71
N GLU A 35 -3.09 7.59 -6.86
CA GLU A 35 -2.23 8.58 -7.49
C GLU A 35 -0.97 8.81 -6.68
N ILE A 36 -1.11 8.93 -5.38
CA ILE A 36 0.04 9.13 -4.51
C ILE A 36 0.95 7.92 -4.58
N LEU A 37 0.34 6.74 -4.58
CA LEU A 37 1.10 5.50 -4.63
C LEU A 37 1.92 5.43 -5.92
N GLU A 38 1.28 5.63 -7.04
CA GLU A 38 1.97 5.52 -8.32
C GLU A 38 3.04 6.57 -8.50
N LYS A 39 2.79 7.76 -7.98
CA LYS A 39 3.77 8.80 -8.07
C LYS A 39 5.04 8.44 -7.31
N ASN A 40 4.90 7.82 -6.16
CA ASN A 40 6.05 7.47 -5.36
C ASN A 40 6.73 6.18 -5.81
N PHE A 41 6.06 5.41 -6.64
CA PHE A 41 6.66 4.22 -7.23
C PHE A 41 7.08 4.47 -8.67
N ALA A 42 7.47 5.69 -8.98
CA ALA A 42 7.86 6.04 -10.34
C ALA A 42 9.02 5.20 -10.86
N THR A 43 9.96 4.83 -9.98
CA THR A 43 11.07 3.99 -10.40
C THR A 43 10.87 2.53 -9.99
N GLY A 44 9.70 2.21 -9.44
CA GLY A 44 9.37 0.84 -9.07
C GLY A 44 8.15 0.38 -9.83
N ILE A 45 7.46 -0.63 -9.28
CA ILE A 45 6.29 -1.19 -9.93
C ILE A 45 5.20 -1.44 -8.92
N VAL A 46 3.97 -1.05 -9.24
CA VAL A 46 2.81 -1.42 -8.44
C VAL A 46 2.12 -2.56 -9.19
N HIS A 47 2.29 -3.76 -8.70
CA HIS A 47 1.72 -4.95 -9.36
C HIS A 47 0.21 -5.04 -9.14
N SER A 48 -0.23 -4.79 -7.92
CA SER A 48 -1.63 -4.95 -7.59
C SER A 48 -1.93 -4.24 -6.28
N TYR A 49 -3.19 -3.95 -6.04
CA TYR A 49 -3.58 -3.35 -4.77
C TYR A 49 -5.00 -3.76 -4.40
N TYR A 50 -5.30 -3.64 -3.10
CA TYR A 50 -6.58 -4.03 -2.53
C TYR A 50 -6.91 -2.96 -1.49
N LEU A 51 -7.98 -2.22 -1.69
CA LEU A 51 -8.31 -1.08 -0.85
C LEU A 51 -9.65 -1.28 -0.17
N THR A 52 -9.64 -1.28 1.17
CA THR A 52 -10.89 -1.35 1.92
C THR A 52 -10.83 -0.29 3.00
N LYS A 53 -11.93 -0.09 3.68
CA LYS A 53 -12.02 0.85 4.78
C LYS A 53 -10.99 0.61 5.86
N SER A 54 -10.71 -0.61 6.15
CA SER A 54 -9.85 -0.93 7.29
C SER A 54 -8.48 -1.45 6.91
N GLU A 55 -8.26 -1.69 5.63
CA GLU A 55 -7.01 -2.35 5.25
C GLU A 55 -6.62 -2.03 3.82
N ILE A 56 -5.34 -1.88 3.60
CA ILE A 56 -4.79 -1.70 2.26
C ILE A 56 -3.74 -2.76 2.09
N ARG A 57 -3.79 -3.48 0.98
CA ARG A 57 -2.78 -4.48 0.66
C ARG A 57 -2.21 -4.16 -0.70
N LEU A 58 -0.89 -4.27 -0.82
CA LEU A 58 -0.20 -3.93 -2.04
C LEU A 58 0.80 -5.01 -2.40
N VAL A 59 0.95 -5.28 -3.68
CA VAL A 59 2.06 -6.10 -4.15
C VAL A 59 2.87 -5.18 -5.04
N VAL A 60 4.08 -4.88 -4.62
CA VAL A 60 4.88 -3.85 -5.28
C VAL A 60 6.33 -4.26 -5.40
N LYS A 61 7.02 -3.60 -6.30
CA LYS A 61 8.47 -3.74 -6.40
C LYS A 61 9.09 -2.39 -6.09
N GLU A 62 10.07 -2.38 -5.20
CA GLU A 62 10.68 -1.12 -4.79
C GLU A 62 11.48 -0.53 -5.95
N GLY A 63 11.61 0.79 -5.92
CA GLY A 63 12.41 1.48 -6.90
C GLY A 63 13.76 1.81 -6.32
N GLU A 64 14.32 2.91 -6.77
CA GLU A 64 15.66 3.30 -6.37
C GLU A 64 15.79 3.61 -4.89
N LYS A 65 14.73 4.10 -4.30
CA LYS A 65 14.80 4.51 -2.89
C LYS A 65 14.61 3.39 -1.90
N GLY A 66 14.18 2.24 -2.34
CA GLY A 66 13.88 1.17 -1.41
C GLY A 66 12.46 1.28 -0.88
N ILE A 67 11.98 0.20 -0.27
CA ILE A 67 10.58 0.12 0.09
C ILE A 67 10.19 1.07 1.22
N SER A 68 11.03 1.18 2.24
CA SER A 68 10.69 2.04 3.37
C SER A 68 10.64 3.51 2.97
N MET A 69 11.63 3.95 2.21
CA MET A 69 11.69 5.34 1.81
C MET A 69 10.61 5.68 0.79
N THR A 70 10.11 4.69 0.09
CA THR A 70 9.03 4.91 -0.86
C THR A 70 7.69 4.96 -0.15
N MET A 71 7.48 4.07 0.82
CA MET A 71 6.19 4.01 1.51
C MET A 71 5.98 5.15 2.49
N LYS A 72 7.04 5.68 3.05
CA LYS A 72 6.90 6.76 4.02
C LYS A 72 6.15 7.96 3.44
N PRO A 73 6.54 8.51 2.29
CA PRO A 73 5.76 9.62 1.73
C PRO A 73 4.37 9.21 1.28
N VAL A 74 4.17 7.94 0.90
CA VAL A 74 2.84 7.49 0.51
C VAL A 74 1.88 7.63 1.69
N THR A 75 2.25 7.07 2.82
CA THR A 75 1.38 7.11 3.99
C THR A 75 1.24 8.53 4.53
N THR A 76 2.32 9.29 4.56
CA THR A 76 2.27 10.65 5.07
C THR A 76 1.42 11.54 4.20
N SER A 77 1.59 11.46 2.89
CA SER A 77 0.83 12.32 1.99
C SER A 77 -0.64 11.97 2.01
N TYR A 78 -0.95 10.69 2.03
CA TYR A 78 -2.35 10.30 2.03
C TYR A 78 -3.03 10.68 3.35
N ALA A 79 -2.35 10.49 4.48
CA ALA A 79 -2.92 10.86 5.77
C ALA A 79 -3.19 12.36 5.83
N ARG A 80 -2.27 13.14 5.28
CA ARG A 80 -2.44 14.58 5.27
C ARG A 80 -3.62 14.99 4.39
N TYR A 81 -3.74 14.37 3.22
CA TYR A 81 -4.87 14.62 2.34
C TYR A 81 -6.19 14.25 3.03
N PHE A 82 -6.23 13.06 3.63
CA PHE A 82 -7.44 12.56 4.24
C PHE A 82 -7.89 13.44 5.40
N ASN A 83 -6.96 13.80 6.27
CA ASN A 83 -7.27 14.63 7.42
C ASN A 83 -7.77 16.00 6.99
N ARG A 84 -7.16 16.58 5.97
CA ARG A 84 -7.58 17.87 5.50
C ARG A 84 -8.93 17.81 4.81
N THR A 85 -9.12 16.81 3.96
CA THR A 85 -10.35 16.67 3.21
C THR A 85 -11.55 16.40 4.09
N HIS A 86 -11.36 15.58 5.13
CA HIS A 86 -12.46 15.17 5.99
C HIS A 86 -12.44 15.86 7.34
N GLU A 87 -11.64 16.90 7.47
CA GLU A 87 -11.58 17.73 8.67
C GLU A 87 -11.39 16.89 9.92
N ARG A 88 -10.41 16.02 9.90
CA ARG A 88 -10.12 15.22 11.08
C ARG A 88 -8.65 15.37 11.44
N GLU A 89 -8.31 14.92 12.63
CA GLU A 89 -6.95 15.03 13.13
C GLU A 89 -6.47 13.68 13.60
N GLY A 90 -5.18 13.58 13.74
CA GLY A 90 -4.58 12.42 14.35
C GLY A 90 -4.15 11.38 13.35
N LYS A 91 -3.80 10.23 13.90
CA LYS A 91 -3.25 9.16 13.13
C LYS A 91 -4.31 8.50 12.27
N LEU A 92 -4.04 8.37 11.00
CA LEU A 92 -4.95 7.68 10.11
C LEU A 92 -4.66 6.17 10.11
N PHE A 93 -3.38 5.83 10.00
CA PHE A 93 -2.99 4.42 9.98
C PHE A 93 -2.70 3.95 11.41
N ALA A 94 -3.19 2.76 11.73
CA ALA A 94 -3.08 2.26 13.09
C ALA A 94 -1.64 1.98 13.49
N ASP A 95 -0.85 1.57 12.54
CA ASP A 95 0.49 1.13 12.83
C ASP A 95 1.39 1.37 11.64
N ARG A 96 2.67 1.08 11.81
CA ARG A 96 3.57 1.10 10.68
C ARG A 96 3.13 0.01 9.71
N PHE A 97 3.44 0.20 8.44
CA PHE A 97 3.08 -0.80 7.46
C PHE A 97 3.90 -2.07 7.69
N LYS A 98 3.32 -3.19 7.29
CA LYS A 98 4.02 -4.46 7.33
C LYS A 98 4.49 -4.77 5.93
N SER A 99 5.68 -5.32 5.79
CA SER A 99 6.17 -5.70 4.49
C SER A 99 6.73 -7.11 4.57
N GLU A 100 6.35 -7.94 3.62
CA GLU A 100 6.85 -9.31 3.52
C GLU A 100 7.55 -9.46 2.19
N PRO A 101 8.82 -9.87 2.19
CA PRO A 101 9.52 -10.01 0.92
C PRO A 101 8.95 -11.15 0.08
N LEU A 102 8.87 -10.91 -1.21
CA LEU A 102 8.42 -11.93 -2.15
C LEU A 102 9.61 -12.26 -3.04
N GLU A 103 10.08 -13.49 -2.95
CA GLU A 103 11.35 -13.82 -3.57
C GLU A 103 11.25 -14.50 -4.92
N THR A 104 10.11 -15.11 -5.23
CA THR A 104 9.99 -15.81 -6.51
C THR A 104 8.82 -15.26 -7.29
N ASP A 105 8.87 -15.48 -8.60
CA ASP A 105 7.77 -15.06 -9.45
C ASP A 105 6.48 -15.77 -9.05
N GLU A 106 6.58 -17.00 -8.60
CA GLU A 106 5.41 -17.73 -8.17
C GLU A 106 4.76 -17.09 -6.96
N GLU A 107 5.56 -16.67 -6.01
CA GLU A 107 5.04 -15.99 -4.82
C GLU A 107 4.35 -14.70 -5.21
N ILE A 108 4.94 -13.96 -6.13
CA ILE A 108 4.37 -12.70 -6.57
C ILE A 108 3.04 -12.93 -7.25
N GLU A 109 2.99 -13.89 -8.16
CA GLU A 109 1.77 -14.19 -8.88
C GLU A 109 0.67 -14.67 -7.96
N GLU A 110 1.04 -15.48 -7.00
CA GLU A 110 0.07 -15.99 -6.06
C GLU A 110 -0.52 -14.88 -5.21
N CYS A 111 0.31 -13.94 -4.76
CA CYS A 111 -0.17 -12.81 -4.00
C CYS A 111 -1.09 -11.92 -4.83
N ILE A 112 -0.75 -11.69 -6.09
CA ILE A 112 -1.59 -10.90 -6.97
C ILE A 112 -2.94 -11.57 -7.15
N LYS A 113 -2.94 -12.87 -7.38
CA LYS A 113 -4.17 -13.62 -7.53
C LYS A 113 -5.01 -13.53 -6.28
N ASN A 114 -4.40 -13.68 -5.11
CA ASN A 114 -5.14 -13.61 -3.86
C ASN A 114 -5.76 -12.24 -3.67
N LEU A 115 -5.05 -11.18 -4.03
CA LEU A 115 -5.61 -9.85 -3.91
C LEU A 115 -6.79 -9.67 -4.85
N GLU A 116 -6.67 -10.17 -6.06
CA GLU A 116 -7.75 -10.04 -7.02
C GLU A 116 -8.97 -10.82 -6.60
N ASN A 117 -8.77 -11.99 -6.03
CA ASN A 117 -9.88 -12.79 -5.56
C ASN A 117 -10.58 -12.15 -4.37
N ASP A 118 -9.83 -11.50 -3.50
CA ASP A 118 -10.39 -10.86 -2.34
C ASP A 118 -11.00 -9.50 -2.64
N THR A 119 -10.63 -8.90 -3.76
CA THR A 119 -11.07 -7.55 -4.08
C THR A 119 -12.55 -7.55 -4.40
N PRO A 120 -13.33 -6.68 -3.75
CA PRO A 120 -14.75 -6.56 -4.08
C PRO A 120 -14.90 -6.15 -5.52
N LYS A 121 -16.00 -6.58 -6.13
CA LYS A 121 -16.23 -6.28 -7.49
C LYS A 121 -16.13 -4.84 -7.85
N LYS A 122 -16.64 -3.98 -7.03
CA LYS A 122 -16.60 -2.59 -7.34
C LYS A 122 -15.21 -2.01 -7.25
N GLN A 123 -14.27 -2.74 -6.73
CA GLN A 123 -12.93 -2.29 -6.72
C GLN A 123 -12.11 -2.89 -7.81
N ALA A 124 -12.73 -3.63 -8.65
CA ALA A 124 -12.03 -4.26 -9.72
C ALA A 124 -11.30 -3.19 -10.43
N LYS A 125 -10.09 -3.43 -10.75
CA LYS A 125 -9.33 -2.46 -11.30
C LYS A 125 -9.74 -2.13 -12.60
N PRO A 126 -9.64 -0.95 -12.89
CA PRO A 126 -9.88 -0.56 -14.21
C PRO A 126 -8.75 -1.12 -14.92
N LYS A 127 -8.81 -1.74 -15.78
CA LYS A 127 -7.69 -2.26 -16.38
C LYS A 127 -7.47 -1.65 -17.54
#